data_9cafba29e25652f385da30aa5189a3ae
#
_entry.id   9cafba29e25652f385da30aa5189a3ae
#
_cell.length_a   1.000
_cell.length_b   1.000
_cell.length_c   1.000
_cell.angle_alpha   90.00
_cell.angle_beta   90.00
_cell.angle_gamma   90.00
#
_symmetry.space_group_name_H-M   'P 1'
#
loop_
_entity.id
_entity.type
_entity.pdbx_description
1 polymer ?
#
loop_
_entity_poly.entity_id
_entity_poly.type
_entity_poly.pdbx_seq_one_letter_code
_entity_poly.pdbx_strand_id
1 'polypeptide(L)'
;MKKLILSRLTVAILFIASPLGHLNAQPPIIQTKFTADPAPMVHKGMVYLYTTHDEDYAPEGMAGFRMKEWLLYTSTDMVNWTDHGTIADLYNFKWADPAVSGWGGFENGAWAPQCIERNGKFYLYCPVQGRGIGVLVADNPFGPFTDPLGKPLIGAEYDSIDPSVLIDDDGQAYLYWGNPNLWYVKLNEDMISCAGEITKDKLIRKIENQKDPYHFQEGPWAYKKNGHYYMAYASTCCPEGIGYAMGPSSVGPWEFKGYIMKPNRKSSGNHPGIIDYKGKSYVFGFNYRLNFMITDKHHERRSICVAELEYNPDGTIKELPWWDDGVAVEPVGTLNPYKRTEAETMAWSQGLKTAKDDKSGMYVTSIHNRDFLQVKAVDFGKGAKTFEVRAATITKGKIEIRLDDLDGTLLGVCDISNTGGWNTWKTFVTDVEKVGGVHDLYLVFRGGDGEMFNMDYWRFK
;
A
#
# COMPACT_ATOMS: atom_id res chain seq x y z
N MET A 1 49.08 33.49 -50.38
CA MET A 1 47.80 33.77 -49.66
C MET A 1 46.82 32.62 -49.94
N LYS A 2 46.71 31.66 -49.05
CA LYS A 2 45.74 30.57 -49.13
C LYS A 2 44.61 30.85 -48.13
N LYS A 3 43.38 31.05 -48.60
CA LYS A 3 42.18 31.22 -47.77
C LYS A 3 41.75 29.86 -47.26
N LEU A 4 41.74 29.72 -45.95
CA LEU A 4 41.11 28.56 -45.24
C LEU A 4 39.58 28.82 -45.21
N ILE A 5 38.81 27.92 -45.79
CA ILE A 5 37.35 27.89 -45.63
C ILE A 5 37.05 26.98 -44.46
N LEU A 6 36.58 27.55 -43.34
CA LEU A 6 36.03 26.82 -42.20
C LEU A 6 34.58 26.40 -42.52
N SER A 7 34.36 25.14 -42.74
CA SER A 7 32.98 24.57 -42.82
C SER A 7 32.46 24.36 -41.42
N ARG A 8 31.39 25.04 -41.06
CA ARG A 8 30.64 24.78 -39.81
C ARG A 8 29.80 23.49 -40.00
N LEU A 9 30.21 22.44 -39.33
CA LEU A 9 29.39 21.23 -39.18
C LEU A 9 28.32 21.51 -38.10
N THR A 10 27.08 21.68 -38.53
CA THR A 10 25.93 21.75 -37.61
C THR A 10 25.56 20.30 -37.28
N VAL A 11 25.88 19.83 -36.06
CA VAL A 11 25.41 18.57 -35.51
C VAL A 11 23.99 18.78 -35.08
N ALA A 12 23.04 18.27 -35.85
CA ALA A 12 21.66 18.14 -35.44
C ALA A 12 21.54 16.97 -34.45
N ILE A 13 21.39 17.25 -33.17
CA ILE A 13 21.06 16.25 -32.17
C ILE A 13 19.58 15.91 -32.37
N LEU A 14 19.32 14.79 -33.05
CA LEU A 14 18.00 14.17 -33.06
C LEU A 14 17.73 13.65 -31.64
N PHE A 15 16.88 14.32 -30.90
CA PHE A 15 16.20 13.73 -29.78
C PHE A 15 15.24 12.65 -30.33
N ILE A 16 15.70 11.41 -30.32
CA ILE A 16 14.81 10.26 -30.47
C ILE A 16 14.02 10.21 -29.16
N ALA A 17 12.80 10.76 -29.18
CA ALA A 17 11.79 10.43 -28.18
C ALA A 17 11.55 8.92 -28.31
N SER A 18 12.15 8.14 -27.44
CA SER A 18 11.77 6.75 -27.27
C SER A 18 10.27 6.75 -26.94
N PRO A 19 9.41 6.00 -27.66
CA PRO A 19 8.06 5.79 -27.20
C PRO A 19 8.19 5.15 -25.82
N LEU A 20 7.59 5.76 -24.82
CA LEU A 20 7.34 5.13 -23.52
C LEU A 20 6.54 3.87 -23.83
N GLY A 21 7.25 2.77 -24.06
CA GLY A 21 6.61 1.45 -24.17
C GLY A 21 5.73 1.30 -22.95
N HIS A 22 4.51 0.88 -23.13
CA HIS A 22 3.62 0.47 -22.07
C HIS A 22 4.38 -0.55 -21.22
N LEU A 23 4.90 -0.11 -20.09
CA LEU A 23 5.52 -0.99 -19.13
C LEU A 23 4.36 -1.83 -18.56
N ASN A 24 4.23 -3.05 -19.03
CA ASN A 24 3.34 -4.08 -18.46
C ASN A 24 3.76 -4.46 -17.04
N ALA A 25 4.71 -3.76 -16.46
CA ALA A 25 5.17 -3.96 -15.09
C ALA A 25 4.08 -3.49 -14.11
N GLN A 26 3.86 -4.29 -13.09
CA GLN A 26 2.91 -3.98 -12.03
C GLN A 26 3.33 -2.71 -11.27
N PRO A 27 2.56 -1.62 -11.35
CA PRO A 27 2.91 -0.40 -10.64
C PRO A 27 2.68 -0.57 -9.14
N PRO A 28 3.44 0.12 -8.27
CA PRO A 28 3.03 0.33 -6.89
C PRO A 28 1.63 0.94 -6.83
N ILE A 29 0.77 0.40 -5.97
CA ILE A 29 -0.63 0.85 -5.89
C ILE A 29 -0.81 2.15 -5.10
N ILE A 30 0.20 2.56 -4.34
CA ILE A 30 0.27 3.83 -3.60
C ILE A 30 1.52 4.57 -4.05
N GLN A 31 1.39 5.84 -4.49
CA GLN A 31 2.51 6.64 -4.98
C GLN A 31 2.76 7.89 -4.13
N THR A 32 1.80 8.30 -3.31
CA THR A 32 1.87 9.53 -2.50
C THR A 32 2.73 9.38 -1.24
N LYS A 33 2.96 8.14 -0.80
CA LYS A 33 3.78 7.75 0.36
C LYS A 33 4.54 6.46 0.07
N PHE A 34 5.63 6.22 0.79
CA PHE A 34 6.30 4.92 0.81
C PHE A 34 5.60 4.02 1.83
N THR A 35 5.15 2.86 1.38
CA THR A 35 4.34 1.95 2.19
C THR A 35 4.81 0.52 2.03
N ALA A 36 4.69 -0.27 3.10
CA ALA A 36 5.06 -1.67 3.10
C ALA A 36 4.17 -2.51 4.04
N ASP A 37 4.53 -3.77 4.18
CA ASP A 37 3.94 -4.72 5.12
C ASP A 37 2.42 -4.75 4.99
N PRO A 38 1.90 -5.08 3.79
CA PRO A 38 0.49 -4.96 3.47
C PRO A 38 -0.35 -5.97 4.26
N ALA A 39 -1.33 -5.48 5.00
CA ALA A 39 -2.30 -6.28 5.73
C ALA A 39 -3.73 -6.01 5.20
N PRO A 40 -4.12 -6.63 4.10
CA PRO A 40 -5.44 -6.44 3.53
C PRO A 40 -6.52 -7.18 4.33
N MET A 41 -7.68 -6.55 4.48
CA MET A 41 -8.89 -7.12 5.07
C MET A 41 -10.10 -6.81 4.18
N VAL A 42 -10.96 -7.78 3.95
CA VAL A 42 -12.24 -7.57 3.26
C VAL A 42 -13.36 -7.43 4.27
N HIS A 43 -14.07 -6.31 4.23
CA HIS A 43 -15.22 -6.09 5.09
C HIS A 43 -16.33 -5.36 4.32
N LYS A 44 -17.56 -5.87 4.34
CA LYS A 44 -18.76 -5.29 3.67
C LYS A 44 -18.54 -4.89 2.21
N GLY A 45 -17.80 -5.74 1.46
CA GLY A 45 -17.58 -5.54 0.02
C GLY A 45 -16.53 -4.49 -0.35
N MET A 46 -15.73 -4.06 0.60
CA MET A 46 -14.60 -3.16 0.44
C MET A 46 -13.31 -3.82 0.95
N VAL A 47 -12.19 -3.54 0.31
CA VAL A 47 -10.86 -3.91 0.79
C VAL A 47 -10.30 -2.77 1.61
N TYR A 48 -9.85 -3.08 2.82
CA TYR A 48 -9.13 -2.22 3.74
C TYR A 48 -7.68 -2.70 3.78
N LEU A 49 -6.76 -1.87 3.40
CA LEU A 49 -5.34 -2.17 3.35
C LEU A 49 -4.62 -1.37 4.43
N TYR A 50 -4.30 -2.04 5.53
CA TYR A 50 -3.45 -1.47 6.58
C TYR A 50 -1.99 -1.66 6.20
N THR A 51 -1.15 -0.66 6.48
CA THR A 51 0.25 -0.66 6.05
C THR A 51 1.15 -0.02 7.08
N THR A 52 2.45 -0.31 7.01
CA THR A 52 3.46 0.58 7.58
C THR A 52 3.68 1.80 6.69
N HIS A 53 4.29 2.83 7.25
CA HIS A 53 4.75 4.02 6.54
C HIS A 53 6.28 4.11 6.66
N ASP A 54 6.97 3.85 5.56
CA ASP A 54 8.39 4.18 5.45
C ASP A 54 8.51 5.68 5.24
N GLU A 55 9.06 6.42 6.21
CA GLU A 55 9.12 7.89 6.18
C GLU A 55 9.80 8.41 4.91
N ASP A 56 9.28 9.48 4.33
CA ASP A 56 9.80 10.13 3.13
C ASP A 56 11.25 10.63 3.31
N TYR A 57 11.59 11.02 4.56
CA TYR A 57 12.90 11.51 4.91
C TYR A 57 13.75 10.41 5.55
N ALA A 58 14.83 10.02 4.88
CA ALA A 58 15.92 9.25 5.48
C ALA A 58 17.12 10.18 5.63
N PRO A 59 17.69 10.39 6.84
CA PRO A 59 18.91 11.15 7.03
C PRO A 59 20.04 10.59 6.17
N GLU A 60 20.93 11.46 5.70
CA GLU A 60 22.09 11.05 4.94
C GLU A 60 22.91 9.98 5.70
N GLY A 61 23.24 8.88 5.01
CA GLY A 61 23.97 7.76 5.61
C GLY A 61 23.15 6.78 6.43
N MET A 62 21.84 6.97 6.57
CA MET A 62 20.94 5.98 7.17
C MET A 62 20.33 5.07 6.11
N ALA A 63 20.82 3.83 6.07
CA ALA A 63 20.20 2.72 5.32
C ALA A 63 19.30 1.93 6.26
N GLY A 64 18.25 2.51 6.83
CA GLY A 64 17.41 1.83 7.80
C GLY A 64 15.95 2.24 7.70
N PHE A 65 15.09 1.39 8.26
CA PHE A 65 13.66 1.66 8.35
C PHE A 65 13.39 2.84 9.30
N ARG A 66 12.39 3.66 8.93
CA ARG A 66 11.86 4.72 9.79
C ARG A 66 10.33 4.67 9.70
N MET A 67 9.72 4.09 10.71
CA MET A 67 8.27 3.82 10.74
C MET A 67 7.69 4.25 12.09
N LYS A 68 6.76 5.22 12.09
CA LYS A 68 6.17 5.82 13.29
C LYS A 68 4.69 5.53 13.44
N GLU A 69 4.03 5.20 12.33
CA GLU A 69 2.59 5.16 12.23
C GLU A 69 2.11 4.07 11.27
N TRP A 70 0.83 3.75 11.37
CA TRP A 70 0.14 2.83 10.50
C TRP A 70 -0.91 3.58 9.69
N LEU A 71 -0.94 3.31 8.39
CA LEU A 71 -1.81 3.95 7.43
C LEU A 71 -2.95 3.01 7.02
N LEU A 72 -4.02 3.61 6.48
CA LEU A 72 -5.13 2.88 5.90
C LEU A 72 -5.45 3.38 4.50
N TYR A 73 -5.61 2.44 3.59
CA TYR A 73 -6.13 2.65 2.25
C TYR A 73 -7.35 1.78 2.01
N THR A 74 -8.28 2.21 1.16
CA THR A 74 -9.43 1.38 0.78
C THR A 74 -9.62 1.33 -0.72
N SER A 75 -10.16 0.20 -1.20
CA SER A 75 -10.55 0.03 -2.59
C SER A 75 -11.81 -0.82 -2.71
N THR A 76 -12.64 -0.49 -3.70
CA THR A 76 -13.78 -1.33 -4.12
C THR A 76 -13.57 -2.05 -5.43
N ASP A 77 -12.43 -1.82 -6.09
CA ASP A 77 -12.14 -2.33 -7.45
C ASP A 77 -10.72 -2.88 -7.62
N MET A 78 -9.87 -2.83 -6.58
CA MET A 78 -8.49 -3.30 -6.53
C MET A 78 -7.47 -2.43 -7.29
N VAL A 79 -7.89 -1.36 -7.94
CA VAL A 79 -7.00 -0.48 -8.71
C VAL A 79 -7.05 0.97 -8.25
N ASN A 80 -8.22 1.50 -7.90
CA ASN A 80 -8.37 2.83 -7.32
C ASN A 80 -8.32 2.74 -5.80
N TRP A 81 -7.32 3.35 -5.19
CA TRP A 81 -7.11 3.32 -3.74
C TRP A 81 -7.30 4.70 -3.14
N THR A 82 -8.11 4.77 -2.07
CA THR A 82 -8.36 6.01 -1.31
C THR A 82 -7.47 6.02 -0.08
N ASP A 83 -6.67 7.06 0.09
CA ASP A 83 -5.82 7.29 1.28
C ASP A 83 -6.66 7.86 2.43
N HIS A 84 -6.65 7.20 3.59
CA HIS A 84 -7.32 7.67 4.82
C HIS A 84 -6.32 8.25 5.83
N GLY A 85 -5.03 8.27 5.48
CA GLY A 85 -3.95 8.74 6.35
C GLY A 85 -3.66 7.81 7.50
N THR A 86 -3.09 8.38 8.54
CA THR A 86 -2.73 7.69 9.78
C THR A 86 -3.97 7.29 10.56
N ILE A 87 -4.07 6.01 10.91
CA ILE A 87 -5.17 5.47 11.73
C ILE A 87 -4.72 5.11 13.14
N ALA A 88 -3.44 4.89 13.33
CA ALA A 88 -2.80 4.66 14.62
C ALA A 88 -1.29 4.99 14.51
N ASP A 89 -0.67 5.26 15.64
CA ASP A 89 0.76 5.54 15.75
C ASP A 89 1.34 4.96 17.06
N LEU A 90 2.63 5.13 17.28
CA LEU A 90 3.31 4.62 18.47
C LEU A 90 2.75 5.23 19.78
N TYR A 91 2.19 6.44 19.73
CA TYR A 91 1.63 7.10 20.90
C TYR A 91 0.29 6.50 21.37
N ASN A 92 -0.37 5.66 20.55
CA ASN A 92 -1.52 4.88 20.97
C ASN A 92 -1.15 3.90 22.09
N PHE A 93 0.13 3.48 22.17
CA PHE A 93 0.62 2.57 23.20
C PHE A 93 1.39 3.33 24.29
N LYS A 94 0.71 3.66 25.40
CA LYS A 94 1.32 4.38 26.54
C LYS A 94 2.47 3.64 27.19
N TRP A 95 2.54 2.32 27.04
CA TRP A 95 3.62 1.47 27.56
C TRP A 95 4.86 1.46 26.65
N ALA A 96 4.74 1.96 25.43
CA ALA A 96 5.87 2.12 24.52
C ALA A 96 6.65 3.38 24.92
N ASP A 97 7.68 3.20 25.77
CA ASP A 97 8.51 4.32 26.23
C ASP A 97 9.40 4.85 25.08
N PRO A 98 9.22 6.12 24.67
CA PRO A 98 10.05 6.73 23.63
C PRO A 98 11.54 6.86 24.03
N ALA A 99 11.87 6.79 25.30
CA ALA A 99 13.27 6.86 25.76
C ALA A 99 14.06 5.57 25.54
N VAL A 100 13.38 4.45 25.22
CA VAL A 100 14.07 3.19 24.95
C VAL A 100 14.28 3.02 23.47
N SER A 101 15.54 3.15 23.07
CA SER A 101 15.97 2.99 21.69
C SER A 101 15.82 1.55 21.21
N GLY A 102 15.00 1.37 20.20
CA GLY A 102 15.16 0.30 19.24
C GLY A 102 16.11 0.73 18.10
N TRP A 103 16.06 0.07 17.00
CA TRP A 103 16.72 0.50 15.76
C TRP A 103 16.24 1.91 15.35
N GLY A 104 17.10 2.90 15.50
CA GLY A 104 16.75 4.29 15.15
C GLY A 104 15.88 5.03 16.18
N GLY A 105 15.71 4.49 17.40
CA GLY A 105 14.93 5.11 18.45
C GLY A 105 13.42 4.98 18.29
N PHE A 106 12.66 5.82 19.00
CA PHE A 106 11.20 5.84 18.94
C PHE A 106 10.62 6.18 17.56
N GLU A 107 11.44 6.69 16.66
CA GLU A 107 11.05 7.00 15.29
C GLU A 107 11.06 5.80 14.34
N ASN A 108 11.32 4.60 14.84
CA ASN A 108 11.32 3.37 14.06
C ASN A 108 10.76 2.20 14.90
N GLY A 109 9.50 2.19 15.16
CA GLY A 109 8.88 1.17 16.00
C GLY A 109 7.55 0.63 15.51
N ALA A 110 6.89 1.32 14.58
CA ALA A 110 5.58 0.94 14.05
C ALA A 110 5.73 -0.04 12.88
N TRP A 111 6.00 -1.31 13.19
CA TRP A 111 6.27 -2.34 12.18
C TRP A 111 5.00 -3.07 11.73
N ALA A 112 5.16 -4.08 10.86
CA ALA A 112 4.10 -4.78 10.13
C ALA A 112 2.82 -5.03 10.95
N PRO A 113 1.69 -4.37 10.67
CA PRO A 113 0.45 -4.55 11.40
C PRO A 113 -0.41 -5.65 10.80
N GLN A 114 -1.44 -6.10 11.52
CA GLN A 114 -2.59 -6.77 10.90
C GLN A 114 -3.87 -6.38 11.61
N CYS A 115 -4.91 -6.09 10.84
CA CYS A 115 -6.26 -5.85 11.33
C CYS A 115 -7.19 -7.01 10.97
N ILE A 116 -8.03 -7.41 11.93
CA ILE A 116 -9.08 -8.40 11.71
C ILE A 116 -10.38 -7.96 12.37
N GLU A 117 -11.51 -8.31 11.77
CA GLU A 117 -12.83 -8.07 12.34
C GLU A 117 -13.33 -9.30 13.08
N ARG A 118 -13.92 -9.12 14.27
CA ARG A 118 -14.69 -10.13 14.98
C ARG A 118 -15.82 -9.50 15.78
N ASN A 119 -17.03 -9.99 15.58
CA ASN A 119 -18.23 -9.57 16.33
C ASN A 119 -18.47 -8.04 16.28
N GLY A 120 -18.22 -7.42 15.13
CA GLY A 120 -18.42 -5.99 14.89
C GLY A 120 -17.33 -5.08 15.47
N LYS A 121 -16.26 -5.66 16.03
CA LYS A 121 -15.07 -4.93 16.47
C LYS A 121 -13.87 -5.23 15.58
N PHE A 122 -12.97 -4.28 15.49
CA PHE A 122 -11.75 -4.34 14.70
C PHE A 122 -10.55 -4.36 15.63
N TYR A 123 -9.69 -5.37 15.46
CA TYR A 123 -8.52 -5.61 16.29
C TYR A 123 -7.28 -5.40 15.42
N LEU A 124 -6.54 -4.35 15.70
CA LEU A 124 -5.31 -4.01 15.00
C LEU A 124 -4.12 -4.44 15.86
N TYR A 125 -3.48 -5.52 15.47
CA TYR A 125 -2.27 -6.04 16.13
C TYR A 125 -1.07 -5.29 15.55
N CYS A 126 -0.30 -4.66 16.45
CA CYS A 126 0.80 -3.78 16.10
C CYS A 126 2.05 -4.17 16.88
N PRO A 127 3.13 -4.57 16.22
CA PRO A 127 4.40 -4.71 16.91
C PRO A 127 4.97 -3.31 17.19
N VAL A 128 5.51 -3.16 18.40
CA VAL A 128 6.36 -2.03 18.74
C VAL A 128 7.77 -2.56 18.94
N GLN A 129 8.67 -2.17 18.05
CA GLN A 129 10.02 -2.73 18.00
C GLN A 129 10.70 -2.82 19.37
N GLY A 130 11.18 -4.03 19.72
CA GLY A 130 11.87 -4.29 20.98
C GLY A 130 10.99 -4.19 22.23
N ARG A 131 9.65 -4.08 22.07
CA ARG A 131 8.67 -3.95 23.15
C ARG A 131 7.61 -5.03 23.18
N GLY A 132 7.35 -5.66 22.05
CA GLY A 132 6.32 -6.68 21.92
C GLY A 132 5.24 -6.32 20.92
N ILE A 133 4.20 -7.14 20.86
CA ILE A 133 3.01 -6.92 20.04
C ILE A 133 1.88 -6.39 20.92
N GLY A 134 1.40 -5.19 20.63
CA GLY A 134 0.18 -4.62 21.20
C GLY A 134 -1.04 -4.96 20.35
N VAL A 135 -2.23 -4.71 20.91
CA VAL A 135 -3.48 -4.77 20.19
C VAL A 135 -4.30 -3.51 20.46
N LEU A 136 -4.75 -2.86 19.39
CA LEU A 136 -5.65 -1.72 19.44
C LEU A 136 -7.05 -2.18 19.00
N VAL A 137 -8.09 -1.60 19.58
CA VAL A 137 -9.48 -1.97 19.31
C VAL A 137 -10.29 -0.77 18.88
N ALA A 138 -11.17 -0.96 17.89
CA ALA A 138 -12.11 0.04 17.40
C ALA A 138 -13.49 -0.57 17.08
N ASP A 139 -14.52 0.27 16.99
CA ASP A 139 -15.88 -0.10 16.58
C ASP A 139 -16.10 -0.01 15.05
N ASN A 140 -15.10 0.51 14.33
CA ASN A 140 -15.12 0.54 12.87
C ASN A 140 -13.69 0.46 12.30
N PRO A 141 -13.52 0.11 11.02
CA PRO A 141 -12.20 -0.12 10.43
C PRO A 141 -11.34 1.14 10.28
N PHE A 142 -11.93 2.33 10.40
CA PHE A 142 -11.21 3.61 10.35
C PHE A 142 -10.73 4.10 11.73
N GLY A 143 -11.04 3.37 12.80
CA GLY A 143 -10.80 3.80 14.17
C GLY A 143 -11.92 4.70 14.73
N PRO A 144 -11.68 5.51 15.79
CA PRO A 144 -10.38 5.60 16.47
C PRO A 144 -9.99 4.29 17.18
N PHE A 145 -8.75 3.90 17.02
CA PHE A 145 -8.19 2.74 17.69
C PHE A 145 -7.64 3.09 19.08
N THR A 146 -7.93 2.26 20.07
CA THR A 146 -7.50 2.48 21.45
C THR A 146 -6.84 1.21 22.03
N ASP A 147 -5.84 1.38 22.90
CA ASP A 147 -5.19 0.28 23.63
C ASP A 147 -6.03 -0.13 24.85
N PRO A 148 -6.65 -1.31 24.84
CA PRO A 148 -7.46 -1.79 25.98
C PRO A 148 -6.63 -2.38 27.10
N LEU A 149 -5.35 -2.74 26.84
CA LEU A 149 -4.53 -3.50 27.77
C LEU A 149 -3.57 -2.62 28.58
N GLY A 150 -3.09 -1.52 28.02
CA GLY A 150 -2.03 -0.71 28.61
C GLY A 150 -0.69 -1.46 28.80
N LYS A 151 -0.51 -2.57 28.04
CA LYS A 151 0.70 -3.41 28.02
C LYS A 151 0.73 -4.23 26.73
N PRO A 152 1.89 -4.81 26.35
CA PRO A 152 1.92 -5.73 25.23
C PRO A 152 1.06 -6.97 25.48
N LEU A 153 0.40 -7.47 24.42
CA LEU A 153 -0.26 -8.77 24.41
C LEU A 153 0.78 -9.90 24.37
N ILE A 154 1.82 -9.75 23.55
CA ILE A 154 2.96 -10.66 23.46
C ILE A 154 4.23 -9.89 23.85
N GLY A 155 4.99 -10.41 24.81
CA GLY A 155 6.23 -9.80 25.27
C GLY A 155 7.36 -9.85 24.24
N ALA A 156 8.35 -8.97 24.38
CA ALA A 156 9.47 -8.84 23.44
C ALA A 156 10.37 -10.08 23.36
N GLU A 157 10.34 -10.93 24.39
CA GLU A 157 11.15 -12.15 24.49
C GLU A 157 10.76 -13.26 23.50
N TYR A 158 9.65 -13.10 22.76
CA TYR A 158 9.13 -14.09 21.82
C TYR A 158 9.32 -13.68 20.34
N ASP A 159 10.41 -13.00 19.99
CA ASP A 159 10.65 -12.53 18.61
C ASP A 159 9.46 -11.71 18.05
N SER A 160 8.91 -10.82 18.83
CA SER A 160 7.55 -10.25 18.73
C SER A 160 7.41 -9.19 17.66
N ILE A 161 7.42 -9.61 16.39
CA ILE A 161 7.11 -8.80 15.20
C ILE A 161 6.13 -9.53 14.29
N ASP A 162 5.54 -8.83 13.34
CA ASP A 162 4.78 -9.33 12.19
C ASP A 162 3.60 -10.22 12.57
N PRO A 163 2.65 -9.73 13.35
CA PRO A 163 1.47 -10.52 13.76
C PRO A 163 0.58 -10.88 12.57
N SER A 164 0.04 -12.10 12.60
CA SER A 164 -1.00 -12.57 11.70
C SER A 164 -2.05 -13.36 12.46
N VAL A 165 -3.33 -13.09 12.23
CA VAL A 165 -4.43 -13.77 12.90
C VAL A 165 -5.27 -14.55 11.89
N LEU A 166 -5.52 -15.81 12.19
CA LEU A 166 -6.51 -16.65 11.53
C LEU A 166 -7.62 -16.98 12.53
N ILE A 167 -8.86 -16.73 12.15
CA ILE A 167 -10.05 -17.28 12.82
C ILE A 167 -10.49 -18.50 12.04
N ASP A 168 -10.41 -19.67 12.66
CA ASP A 168 -10.76 -20.95 12.04
C ASP A 168 -12.29 -21.13 11.97
N ASP A 169 -12.76 -22.15 11.23
CA ASP A 169 -14.19 -22.42 11.00
C ASP A 169 -14.96 -22.75 12.31
N ASP A 170 -14.28 -23.24 13.33
CA ASP A 170 -14.84 -23.48 14.67
C ASP A 170 -14.91 -22.22 15.54
N GLY A 171 -14.45 -21.06 15.01
CA GLY A 171 -14.40 -19.79 15.71
C GLY A 171 -13.15 -19.59 16.59
N GLN A 172 -12.25 -20.59 16.68
CA GLN A 172 -10.99 -20.42 17.41
C GLN A 172 -10.05 -19.49 16.62
N ALA A 173 -9.61 -18.41 17.26
CA ALA A 173 -8.60 -17.52 16.71
C ALA A 173 -7.20 -17.94 17.14
N TYR A 174 -6.27 -17.83 16.20
CA TYR A 174 -4.84 -18.08 16.39
C TYR A 174 -4.04 -16.85 15.98
N LEU A 175 -3.13 -16.41 16.82
CA LEU A 175 -2.16 -15.38 16.52
C LEU A 175 -0.81 -16.04 16.20
N TYR A 176 -0.23 -15.69 15.04
CA TYR A 176 1.09 -16.11 14.59
C TYR A 176 1.99 -14.89 14.47
N TRP A 177 3.31 -15.04 14.65
CA TRP A 177 4.28 -13.94 14.51
C TRP A 177 5.72 -14.46 14.48
N GLY A 178 6.69 -13.56 14.26
CA GLY A 178 8.08 -13.76 14.64
C GLY A 178 9.10 -13.61 13.52
N ASN A 179 10.35 -13.41 13.94
CA ASN A 179 11.59 -13.39 13.16
C ASN A 179 12.77 -13.74 14.08
N PRO A 180 13.58 -14.76 13.84
CA PRO A 180 13.52 -15.71 12.72
C PRO A 180 12.69 -16.97 13.02
N ASN A 181 11.98 -17.03 14.13
CA ASN A 181 11.20 -18.18 14.53
C ASN A 181 9.71 -17.87 14.36
N LEU A 182 8.96 -18.83 13.83
CA LEU A 182 7.51 -18.77 13.81
C LEU A 182 6.98 -19.18 15.19
N TRP A 183 6.19 -18.31 15.79
CA TRP A 183 5.47 -18.55 17.03
C TRP A 183 3.97 -18.52 16.78
N TYR A 184 3.19 -19.18 17.64
CA TYR A 184 1.74 -19.04 17.65
C TYR A 184 1.16 -19.24 19.05
N VAL A 185 -0.04 -18.70 19.24
CA VAL A 185 -0.86 -18.91 20.43
C VAL A 185 -2.35 -18.87 20.06
N LYS A 186 -3.17 -19.57 20.80
CA LYS A 186 -4.63 -19.39 20.75
C LYS A 186 -4.99 -18.05 21.39
N LEU A 187 -5.92 -17.33 20.78
CA LEU A 187 -6.56 -16.19 21.40
C LEU A 187 -7.85 -16.62 22.09
N ASN A 188 -8.20 -15.99 23.19
CA ASN A 188 -9.52 -16.05 23.76
C ASN A 188 -10.52 -15.32 22.83
N GLU A 189 -11.80 -15.49 23.10
CA GLU A 189 -12.87 -14.88 22.28
C GLU A 189 -12.83 -13.35 22.28
N ASP A 190 -12.26 -12.74 23.33
CA ASP A 190 -12.06 -11.30 23.45
C ASP A 190 -11.01 -10.72 22.46
N MET A 191 -10.23 -11.59 21.82
CA MET A 191 -9.17 -11.24 20.86
C MET A 191 -8.00 -10.41 21.45
N ILE A 192 -8.01 -10.16 22.75
CA ILE A 192 -7.02 -9.31 23.46
C ILE A 192 -6.33 -10.06 24.61
N SER A 193 -6.52 -11.36 24.70
CA SER A 193 -5.87 -12.22 25.67
C SER A 193 -5.54 -13.59 25.06
N CYS A 194 -4.45 -14.21 25.55
CA CYS A 194 -4.00 -15.51 25.08
C CYS A 194 -4.67 -16.67 25.84
N ALA A 195 -4.96 -17.76 25.13
CA ALA A 195 -5.50 -19.00 25.67
C ALA A 195 -4.44 -20.12 25.56
N GLY A 196 -3.82 -20.47 26.66
CA GLY A 196 -2.78 -21.51 26.72
C GLY A 196 -1.36 -20.99 26.53
N GLU A 197 -0.46 -21.92 26.18
CA GLU A 197 0.98 -21.63 26.08
C GLU A 197 1.36 -21.09 24.70
N ILE A 198 2.29 -20.13 24.69
CA ILE A 198 2.95 -19.66 23.48
C ILE A 198 3.83 -20.78 22.95
N THR A 199 3.62 -21.19 21.72
CA THR A 199 4.27 -22.34 21.10
C THR A 199 5.17 -21.88 19.95
N LYS A 200 6.42 -22.36 19.97
CA LYS A 200 7.33 -22.21 18.84
C LYS A 200 7.03 -23.28 17.82
N ASP A 201 6.70 -22.87 16.60
CA ASP A 201 6.44 -23.79 15.50
C ASP A 201 7.71 -24.47 14.98
N LYS A 202 7.54 -25.65 14.40
CA LYS A 202 8.64 -26.43 13.82
C LYS A 202 9.00 -26.01 12.38
N LEU A 203 8.32 -25.05 11.80
CA LEU A 203 8.70 -24.42 10.54
C LEU A 203 9.96 -23.56 10.79
N ILE A 204 11.07 -24.24 11.10
CA ILE A 204 12.27 -23.62 11.65
C ILE A 204 13.16 -23.14 10.50
N ARG A 205 13.78 -21.98 10.70
CA ARG A 205 14.92 -21.52 9.93
C ARG A 205 16.10 -22.49 10.15
N LYS A 206 16.52 -23.21 9.10
CA LYS A 206 17.76 -23.94 9.11
C LYS A 206 18.89 -23.04 8.64
N ILE A 207 19.66 -22.54 9.58
CA ILE A 207 20.81 -21.66 9.30
C ILE A 207 21.95 -22.41 8.60
N GLU A 208 22.04 -23.73 8.77
CA GLU A 208 23.20 -24.53 8.38
C GLU A 208 23.27 -24.90 6.88
N ASN A 209 22.18 -24.68 6.13
CA ASN A 209 22.15 -25.11 4.74
C ASN A 209 21.41 -24.12 3.86
N GLN A 210 22.13 -23.19 3.23
CA GLN A 210 21.60 -22.19 2.28
C GLN A 210 20.85 -22.78 1.08
N LYS A 211 20.83 -24.10 0.94
CA LYS A 211 20.09 -24.81 -0.11
C LYS A 211 18.70 -25.26 0.34
N ASP A 212 18.35 -25.07 1.59
CA ASP A 212 17.04 -25.48 2.12
C ASP A 212 15.99 -24.40 1.80
N PRO A 213 14.98 -24.70 0.99
CA PRO A 213 13.96 -23.74 0.60
C PRO A 213 12.96 -23.40 1.73
N TYR A 214 13.09 -24.02 2.91
CA TYR A 214 12.17 -23.88 4.05
C TYR A 214 12.41 -22.68 4.94
N HIS A 215 13.18 -21.70 4.52
CA HIS A 215 13.54 -20.60 5.37
C HIS A 215 12.34 -19.67 5.60
N PHE A 216 11.56 -19.92 6.65
CA PHE A 216 10.79 -18.88 7.29
C PHE A 216 11.75 -17.83 7.80
N GLN A 217 11.56 -16.60 7.38
CA GLN A 217 12.32 -15.46 7.89
C GLN A 217 11.43 -14.63 8.82
N GLU A 218 10.29 -14.16 8.29
CA GLU A 218 9.36 -13.25 8.98
C GLU A 218 8.04 -13.14 8.22
N GLY A 219 7.16 -12.23 8.64
CA GLY A 219 5.94 -11.87 7.93
C GLY A 219 4.99 -13.05 7.70
N PRO A 220 4.61 -13.85 8.71
CA PRO A 220 3.67 -14.94 8.51
C PRO A 220 2.30 -14.39 8.11
N TRP A 221 1.65 -15.04 7.14
CA TRP A 221 0.28 -14.80 6.77
C TRP A 221 -0.50 -16.11 6.75
N ALA A 222 -1.25 -16.37 7.81
CA ALA A 222 -2.05 -17.59 7.93
C ALA A 222 -3.44 -17.38 7.33
N TYR A 223 -3.88 -18.30 6.48
CA TYR A 223 -5.23 -18.26 5.91
C TYR A 223 -5.75 -19.67 5.54
N LYS A 224 -7.05 -19.77 5.33
CA LYS A 224 -7.72 -20.99 4.89
C LYS A 224 -8.42 -20.75 3.55
N LYS A 225 -8.29 -21.70 2.63
CA LYS A 225 -8.97 -21.67 1.34
C LYS A 225 -9.28 -23.08 0.84
N ASN A 226 -10.54 -23.31 0.43
CA ASN A 226 -10.99 -24.58 -0.13
C ASN A 226 -10.63 -25.80 0.75
N GLY A 227 -10.70 -25.65 2.07
CA GLY A 227 -10.39 -26.69 3.03
C GLY A 227 -8.90 -26.90 3.34
N HIS A 228 -7.99 -26.18 2.68
CA HIS A 228 -6.56 -26.21 2.94
C HIS A 228 -6.13 -25.04 3.83
N TYR A 229 -5.21 -25.29 4.74
CA TYR A 229 -4.55 -24.25 5.53
C TYR A 229 -3.25 -23.85 4.87
N TYR A 230 -2.98 -22.57 4.82
CA TYR A 230 -1.78 -21.98 4.23
C TYR A 230 -1.07 -21.10 5.24
N MET A 231 0.25 -21.13 5.19
CA MET A 231 1.15 -20.18 5.84
C MET A 231 2.05 -19.60 4.75
N ALA A 232 1.75 -18.38 4.30
CA ALA A 232 2.66 -17.63 3.44
C ALA A 232 3.61 -16.79 4.31
N TYR A 233 4.81 -16.50 3.84
CA TYR A 233 5.82 -15.79 4.63
C TYR A 233 6.93 -15.20 3.78
N ALA A 234 7.63 -14.19 4.30
CA ALA A 234 8.90 -13.74 3.76
C ALA A 234 9.93 -14.86 3.96
N SER A 235 10.50 -15.33 2.86
CA SER A 235 11.33 -16.55 2.81
C SER A 235 12.76 -16.22 2.47
N THR A 236 13.68 -16.73 3.25
CA THR A 236 15.12 -16.47 3.17
C THR A 236 15.50 -14.99 3.40
N CYS A 237 16.68 -14.70 3.86
CA CYS A 237 17.25 -13.35 3.87
C CYS A 237 18.75 -13.45 3.63
N CYS A 238 19.34 -12.62 2.88
CA CYS A 238 18.86 -11.77 1.79
C CYS A 238 19.51 -12.23 0.52
N PRO A 239 18.81 -12.31 -0.57
CA PRO A 239 17.53 -11.75 -0.94
C PRO A 239 16.33 -12.58 -0.47
N GLU A 240 15.16 -11.91 -0.34
CA GLU A 240 13.92 -12.54 0.06
C GLU A 240 12.97 -12.82 -1.10
N GLY A 241 12.11 -13.82 -0.88
CA GLY A 241 10.96 -14.13 -1.71
C GLY A 241 9.72 -14.29 -0.84
N ILE A 242 8.60 -14.67 -1.45
CA ILE A 242 7.40 -15.09 -0.75
C ILE A 242 7.31 -16.61 -0.86
N GLY A 243 7.64 -17.33 0.22
CA GLY A 243 7.45 -18.77 0.35
C GLY A 243 6.06 -19.08 0.90
N TYR A 244 5.63 -20.33 0.76
CA TYR A 244 4.43 -20.82 1.43
C TYR A 244 4.53 -22.28 1.81
N ALA A 245 3.83 -22.61 2.88
CA ALA A 245 3.62 -23.96 3.37
C ALA A 245 2.12 -24.25 3.45
N MET A 246 1.74 -25.52 3.40
CA MET A 246 0.39 -26.00 3.61
C MET A 246 0.35 -26.95 4.79
N GLY A 247 -0.78 -27.02 5.48
CA GLY A 247 -0.98 -27.89 6.62
C GLY A 247 -2.40 -28.48 6.68
N PRO A 248 -2.60 -29.54 7.47
CA PRO A 248 -3.92 -30.15 7.69
C PRO A 248 -4.77 -29.39 8.71
N SER A 249 -4.18 -28.43 9.43
CA SER A 249 -4.85 -27.65 10.47
C SER A 249 -4.24 -26.27 10.62
N SER A 250 -4.90 -25.39 11.36
CA SER A 250 -4.43 -24.04 11.72
C SER A 250 -3.08 -24.03 12.46
N VAL A 251 -2.68 -25.12 13.07
CA VAL A 251 -1.38 -25.26 13.76
C VAL A 251 -0.43 -26.24 13.08
N GLY A 252 -0.65 -26.49 11.79
CA GLY A 252 0.19 -27.38 11.01
C GLY A 252 -0.08 -28.88 11.29
N PRO A 253 0.91 -29.79 11.17
CA PRO A 253 2.30 -29.49 10.78
C PRO A 253 2.38 -28.87 9.37
N TRP A 254 3.26 -27.88 9.21
CA TRP A 254 3.41 -27.16 7.96
C TRP A 254 4.42 -27.85 7.05
N GLU A 255 4.03 -28.06 5.78
CA GLU A 255 4.87 -28.61 4.74
C GLU A 255 5.13 -27.55 3.67
N PHE A 256 6.38 -27.20 3.43
CA PHE A 256 6.75 -26.27 2.36
C PHE A 256 6.29 -26.80 0.99
N LYS A 257 5.61 -25.95 0.24
CA LYS A 257 5.08 -26.32 -1.10
C LYS A 257 5.73 -25.55 -2.24
N GLY A 258 6.42 -24.47 -1.97
CA GLY A 258 7.09 -23.69 -3.00
C GLY A 258 7.11 -22.21 -2.71
N TYR A 259 7.36 -21.44 -3.75
CA TYR A 259 7.34 -20.00 -3.73
C TYR A 259 6.09 -19.47 -4.45
N ILE A 260 5.43 -18.49 -3.84
CA ILE A 260 4.50 -17.61 -4.56
C ILE A 260 5.32 -16.72 -5.46
N MET A 261 6.46 -16.22 -4.95
CA MET A 261 7.41 -15.40 -5.68
C MET A 261 8.83 -15.71 -5.20
N LYS A 262 9.70 -16.13 -6.13
CA LYS A 262 11.08 -16.49 -5.80
C LYS A 262 11.90 -15.33 -5.24
N PRO A 263 12.92 -15.62 -4.42
CA PRO A 263 13.83 -14.59 -3.91
C PRO A 263 14.41 -13.72 -5.03
N ASN A 264 14.39 -12.42 -4.81
CA ASN A 264 14.89 -11.43 -5.76
C ASN A 264 15.89 -10.50 -5.06
N ARG A 265 17.02 -10.20 -5.72
CA ARG A 265 18.09 -9.34 -5.17
C ARG A 265 17.64 -7.90 -4.82
N LYS A 266 16.46 -7.51 -5.29
CA LYS A 266 15.84 -6.22 -5.00
C LYS A 266 14.90 -6.27 -3.79
N SER A 267 14.86 -7.38 -3.05
CA SER A 267 13.91 -7.56 -1.95
C SER A 267 14.59 -7.75 -0.61
N SER A 268 14.01 -7.11 0.39
CA SER A 268 14.31 -7.26 1.82
C SER A 268 13.00 -7.08 2.59
N GLY A 269 12.55 -8.08 3.37
CA GLY A 269 11.32 -8.03 4.17
C GLY A 269 10.03 -8.05 3.33
N ASN A 270 9.90 -8.94 2.36
CA ASN A 270 8.75 -9.00 1.46
C ASN A 270 7.55 -9.73 2.09
N HIS A 271 6.85 -9.06 2.98
CA HIS A 271 5.70 -9.60 3.71
C HIS A 271 4.50 -9.81 2.79
N PRO A 272 3.91 -11.02 2.74
CA PRO A 272 2.69 -11.26 1.99
C PRO A 272 1.44 -10.83 2.76
N GLY A 273 0.46 -10.26 2.05
CA GLY A 273 -0.92 -10.18 2.50
C GLY A 273 -1.81 -10.85 1.46
N ILE A 274 -2.69 -11.78 1.84
CA ILE A 274 -3.49 -12.55 0.88
C ILE A 274 -4.97 -12.45 1.24
N ILE A 275 -5.82 -12.15 0.23
CA ILE A 275 -7.27 -12.09 0.37
C ILE A 275 -7.98 -12.69 -0.83
N ASP A 276 -9.23 -13.09 -0.62
CA ASP A 276 -10.22 -13.32 -1.67
C ASP A 276 -11.12 -12.10 -1.80
N TYR A 277 -11.31 -11.60 -3.01
CA TYR A 277 -12.19 -10.48 -3.29
C TYR A 277 -12.88 -10.61 -4.64
N LYS A 278 -14.21 -10.47 -4.67
CA LYS A 278 -15.04 -10.56 -5.89
C LYS A 278 -14.72 -11.77 -6.79
N GLY A 279 -14.51 -12.94 -6.18
CA GLY A 279 -14.29 -14.21 -6.89
C GLY A 279 -12.86 -14.45 -7.37
N LYS A 280 -11.94 -13.56 -7.07
CA LYS A 280 -10.50 -13.69 -7.35
C LYS A 280 -9.71 -13.71 -6.04
N SER A 281 -8.49 -14.26 -6.10
CA SER A 281 -7.52 -14.18 -5.00
C SER A 281 -6.41 -13.21 -5.36
N TYR A 282 -5.90 -12.52 -4.35
CA TYR A 282 -4.85 -11.51 -4.51
C TYR A 282 -3.76 -11.70 -3.47
N VAL A 283 -2.53 -11.51 -3.89
CA VAL A 283 -1.38 -11.37 -3.01
C VAL A 283 -0.84 -9.95 -3.09
N PHE A 284 -0.58 -9.37 -1.93
CA PHE A 284 0.10 -8.10 -1.75
C PHE A 284 1.53 -8.34 -1.28
N GLY A 285 2.41 -7.44 -1.58
CA GLY A 285 3.79 -7.36 -1.15
C GLY A 285 4.35 -6.02 -1.55
N PHE A 286 5.65 -5.90 -1.79
CA PHE A 286 6.24 -4.62 -2.18
C PHE A 286 7.43 -4.75 -3.12
N ASN A 287 7.81 -3.62 -3.72
CA ASN A 287 9.08 -3.39 -4.40
C ASN A 287 9.71 -2.06 -3.93
N TYR A 288 10.79 -1.63 -4.57
CA TYR A 288 11.46 -0.34 -4.31
C TYR A 288 11.33 0.64 -5.49
N ARG A 289 10.32 0.46 -6.34
CA ARG A 289 10.20 1.23 -7.58
C ARG A 289 10.11 2.73 -7.34
N LEU A 290 9.28 3.17 -6.39
CA LEU A 290 9.16 4.61 -6.09
C LEU A 290 10.47 5.20 -5.58
N ASN A 291 11.24 4.49 -4.75
CA ASN A 291 12.54 4.94 -4.30
C ASN A 291 13.47 5.20 -5.50
N PHE A 292 13.54 4.25 -6.45
CA PHE A 292 14.40 4.36 -7.60
C PHE A 292 13.88 5.31 -8.70
N MET A 293 12.64 5.79 -8.62
CA MET A 293 12.14 6.88 -9.46
C MET A 293 12.68 8.26 -9.03
N ILE A 294 13.08 8.41 -7.76
CA ILE A 294 13.54 9.70 -7.22
C ILE A 294 15.04 9.74 -6.87
N THR A 295 15.69 8.59 -6.73
CA THR A 295 17.13 8.48 -6.42
C THR A 295 17.71 7.17 -6.93
N ASP A 296 18.99 7.17 -7.26
CA ASP A 296 19.75 5.95 -7.61
C ASP A 296 20.28 5.20 -6.37
N LYS A 297 20.09 5.77 -5.17
CA LYS A 297 20.50 5.16 -3.91
C LYS A 297 19.40 4.30 -3.34
N HIS A 298 19.78 3.14 -2.80
CA HIS A 298 18.85 2.31 -2.03
C HIS A 298 18.57 2.96 -0.66
N HIS A 299 17.29 3.11 -0.34
CA HIS A 299 16.79 3.42 0.99
C HIS A 299 15.68 2.43 1.31
N GLU A 300 15.40 2.16 2.57
CA GLU A 300 14.26 1.36 3.00
C GLU A 300 12.97 2.19 2.85
N ARG A 301 12.62 2.44 1.59
CA ARG A 301 11.43 3.15 1.11
C ARG A 301 10.70 2.26 0.14
N ARG A 302 9.88 1.41 0.71
CA ARG A 302 9.17 0.35 0.00
C ARG A 302 7.90 0.87 -0.67
N SER A 303 7.37 0.12 -1.60
CA SER A 303 6.19 0.50 -2.39
C SER A 303 5.28 -0.69 -2.57
N ILE A 304 4.09 -0.67 -1.96
CA ILE A 304 3.15 -1.80 -2.01
C ILE A 304 2.70 -2.08 -3.44
N CYS A 305 2.70 -3.37 -3.77
CA CYS A 305 2.21 -3.95 -5.01
C CYS A 305 1.12 -4.99 -4.71
N VAL A 306 0.32 -5.32 -5.72
CA VAL A 306 -0.70 -6.37 -5.67
C VAL A 306 -0.69 -7.19 -6.95
N ALA A 307 -0.86 -8.51 -6.86
CA ALA A 307 -0.99 -9.42 -8.00
C ALA A 307 -2.20 -10.34 -7.82
N GLU A 308 -2.80 -10.77 -8.92
CA GLU A 308 -3.79 -11.84 -8.90
C GLU A 308 -3.10 -13.16 -8.59
N LEU A 309 -3.66 -13.94 -7.66
CA LEU A 309 -3.11 -15.20 -7.19
C LEU A 309 -3.97 -16.36 -7.70
N GLU A 310 -3.34 -17.34 -8.32
CA GLU A 310 -4.01 -18.51 -8.84
C GLU A 310 -3.55 -19.79 -8.13
N TYR A 311 -4.50 -20.75 -8.02
CA TYR A 311 -4.26 -22.04 -7.40
C TYR A 311 -4.38 -23.15 -8.44
N ASN A 312 -3.56 -24.19 -8.28
CA ASN A 312 -3.67 -25.43 -9.03
C ASN A 312 -4.84 -26.28 -8.46
N PRO A 313 -5.32 -27.30 -9.19
CA PRO A 313 -6.38 -28.18 -8.72
C PRO A 313 -6.09 -28.93 -7.40
N ASP A 314 -4.80 -29.14 -7.07
CA ASP A 314 -4.36 -29.77 -5.82
C ASP A 314 -4.22 -28.78 -4.65
N GLY A 315 -4.58 -27.51 -4.85
CA GLY A 315 -4.49 -26.45 -3.87
C GLY A 315 -3.12 -25.75 -3.82
N THR A 316 -2.10 -26.25 -4.54
CA THR A 316 -0.81 -25.53 -4.61
C THR A 316 -0.97 -24.20 -5.35
N ILE A 317 -0.11 -23.23 -5.01
CA ILE A 317 -0.16 -21.88 -5.58
C ILE A 317 0.71 -21.84 -6.84
N LYS A 318 0.21 -21.19 -7.90
CA LYS A 318 1.01 -20.92 -9.09
C LYS A 318 2.06 -19.84 -8.78
N GLU A 319 3.31 -20.10 -9.15
CA GLU A 319 4.40 -19.16 -9.00
C GLU A 319 4.16 -17.91 -9.85
N LEU A 320 4.38 -16.74 -9.26
CA LEU A 320 4.28 -15.43 -9.90
C LEU A 320 5.68 -14.91 -10.26
N PRO A 321 5.79 -14.10 -11.34
CA PRO A 321 7.01 -13.34 -11.60
C PRO A 321 7.21 -12.29 -10.51
N TRP A 322 8.43 -11.75 -10.41
CA TRP A 322 8.71 -10.63 -9.51
C TRP A 322 7.86 -9.42 -9.86
N TRP A 323 7.53 -8.58 -8.87
CA TRP A 323 6.62 -7.43 -9.02
C TRP A 323 6.90 -6.55 -10.25
N ASP A 324 8.16 -6.27 -10.54
CA ASP A 324 8.56 -5.43 -11.68
C ASP A 324 8.32 -6.09 -13.04
N ASP A 325 8.20 -7.41 -13.06
CA ASP A 325 8.01 -8.24 -14.25
C ASP A 325 6.56 -8.80 -14.35
N GLY A 326 5.72 -8.44 -13.37
CA GLY A 326 4.33 -8.88 -13.27
C GLY A 326 3.37 -8.10 -14.16
N VAL A 327 2.14 -8.58 -14.23
CA VAL A 327 1.03 -7.94 -14.94
C VAL A 327 0.21 -7.11 -13.95
N ALA A 328 -0.15 -5.88 -14.34
CA ALA A 328 -1.03 -5.05 -13.54
C ALA A 328 -2.39 -5.72 -13.32
N VAL A 329 -2.94 -5.55 -12.11
CA VAL A 329 -4.29 -6.02 -11.77
C VAL A 329 -5.32 -5.19 -12.54
N GLU A 330 -6.30 -5.89 -13.12
CA GLU A 330 -7.43 -5.25 -13.79
C GLU A 330 -8.54 -4.89 -12.78
N PRO A 331 -9.26 -3.78 -13.01
CA PRO A 331 -10.34 -3.38 -12.12
C PRO A 331 -11.47 -4.43 -12.07
N VAL A 332 -11.92 -4.77 -10.85
CA VAL A 332 -13.05 -5.69 -10.63
C VAL A 332 -14.37 -4.96 -10.40
N GLY A 333 -14.53 -3.79 -11.02
CA GLY A 333 -15.69 -2.92 -10.97
C GLY A 333 -15.43 -1.60 -11.64
N THR A 334 -16.39 -0.70 -11.61
CA THR A 334 -16.27 0.66 -12.15
C THR A 334 -16.48 1.70 -11.06
N LEU A 335 -15.85 2.86 -11.23
CA LEU A 335 -16.06 4.02 -10.39
C LEU A 335 -17.17 4.90 -10.96
N ASN A 336 -18.12 5.27 -10.11
CA ASN A 336 -19.22 6.16 -10.46
C ASN A 336 -18.80 7.64 -10.28
N PRO A 337 -18.55 8.40 -11.37
CA PRO A 337 -18.06 9.77 -11.28
C PRO A 337 -19.10 10.79 -10.81
N TYR A 338 -20.37 10.42 -10.74
CA TYR A 338 -21.47 11.31 -10.33
C TYR A 338 -21.62 11.40 -8.81
N LYS A 339 -20.93 10.54 -8.07
CA LYS A 339 -20.75 10.66 -6.62
C LYS A 339 -19.51 11.49 -6.32
N ARG A 340 -19.46 12.09 -5.13
CA ARG A 340 -18.23 12.69 -4.63
C ARG A 340 -17.13 11.62 -4.61
N THR A 341 -16.03 11.91 -5.27
CA THR A 341 -14.80 11.12 -5.22
C THR A 341 -13.73 11.96 -4.54
N GLU A 342 -13.17 11.45 -3.46
CA GLU A 342 -12.09 12.12 -2.74
C GLU A 342 -10.88 12.24 -3.66
N ALA A 343 -10.14 13.35 -3.60
CA ALA A 343 -9.04 13.62 -4.52
C ALA A 343 -7.89 12.60 -4.36
N GLU A 344 -7.72 12.09 -3.16
CA GLU A 344 -6.75 11.04 -2.81
C GLU A 344 -7.19 9.63 -3.22
N THR A 345 -8.30 9.49 -3.98
CA THR A 345 -8.69 8.23 -4.66
C THR A 345 -8.03 8.19 -6.03
N MET A 346 -7.05 7.30 -6.20
CA MET A 346 -6.29 7.21 -7.44
C MET A 346 -5.77 5.80 -7.72
N ALA A 347 -5.59 5.49 -9.00
CA ALA A 347 -4.92 4.29 -9.47
C ALA A 347 -3.42 4.54 -9.69
N TRP A 348 -3.08 5.76 -10.13
CA TRP A 348 -1.71 6.21 -10.30
C TRP A 348 -1.61 7.73 -10.12
N SER A 349 -0.47 8.19 -9.68
CA SER A 349 -0.17 9.62 -9.59
C SER A 349 1.32 9.90 -9.79
N GLN A 350 1.64 11.12 -10.20
CA GLN A 350 3.00 11.61 -10.28
C GLN A 350 3.09 13.00 -9.65
N GLY A 351 4.09 13.19 -8.80
CA GLY A 351 4.42 14.47 -8.16
C GLY A 351 3.58 14.80 -6.94
N LEU A 352 2.50 14.07 -6.68
CA LEU A 352 1.51 14.39 -5.66
C LEU A 352 1.87 13.84 -4.27
N LYS A 353 1.39 14.55 -3.25
CA LYS A 353 1.36 14.12 -1.86
C LYS A 353 -0.05 14.24 -1.31
N THR A 354 -0.29 13.61 -0.17
CA THR A 354 -1.53 13.76 0.59
C THR A 354 -1.26 14.35 1.96
N ALA A 355 -2.21 15.12 2.45
CA ALA A 355 -2.19 15.70 3.78
C ALA A 355 -3.59 15.66 4.41
N LYS A 356 -3.69 15.97 5.68
CA LYS A 356 -4.96 15.96 6.43
C LYS A 356 -5.15 17.26 7.18
N ASP A 357 -6.37 17.78 7.20
CA ASP A 357 -6.79 18.83 8.13
C ASP A 357 -8.14 18.49 8.77
N ASP A 358 -8.46 19.18 9.88
CA ASP A 358 -9.66 18.90 10.66
C ASP A 358 -10.98 19.28 9.94
N LYS A 359 -10.91 20.08 8.88
CA LYS A 359 -12.11 20.61 8.19
C LYS A 359 -12.43 19.86 6.90
N SER A 360 -11.42 19.45 6.14
CA SER A 360 -11.55 18.75 4.86
C SER A 360 -11.35 17.24 4.98
N GLY A 361 -10.68 16.77 6.02
CA GLY A 361 -10.18 15.40 6.07
C GLY A 361 -8.89 15.27 5.28
N MET A 362 -8.71 14.17 4.55
CA MET A 362 -7.59 13.99 3.62
C MET A 362 -7.78 14.87 2.39
N TYR A 363 -6.68 15.28 1.79
CA TYR A 363 -6.66 16.04 0.52
C TYR A 363 -5.34 15.85 -0.21
N VAL A 364 -5.34 16.08 -1.51
CA VAL A 364 -4.12 16.08 -2.34
C VAL A 364 -3.44 17.45 -2.28
N THR A 365 -2.14 17.44 -2.09
CA THR A 365 -1.26 18.62 -2.01
C THR A 365 0.02 18.44 -2.82
N SER A 366 0.95 19.38 -2.74
CA SER A 366 2.20 19.40 -3.53
C SER A 366 1.97 19.30 -5.04
N ILE A 367 0.86 19.89 -5.51
CA ILE A 367 0.49 19.87 -6.93
C ILE A 367 1.31 20.91 -7.69
N HIS A 368 2.16 20.43 -8.63
CA HIS A 368 3.00 21.26 -9.49
C HIS A 368 2.58 21.15 -10.96
N ASN A 369 3.15 22.02 -11.79
CA ASN A 369 2.89 22.00 -13.23
C ASN A 369 3.35 20.68 -13.87
N ARG A 370 2.44 20.01 -14.60
CA ARG A 370 2.58 18.70 -15.25
C ARG A 370 2.40 17.48 -14.33
N ASP A 371 2.18 17.67 -13.03
CA ASP A 371 1.73 16.57 -12.19
C ASP A 371 0.35 16.08 -12.61
N PHE A 372 0.01 14.86 -12.25
CA PHE A 372 -1.29 14.28 -12.60
C PHE A 372 -1.73 13.21 -11.61
N LEU A 373 -3.02 12.92 -11.62
CA LEU A 373 -3.60 11.70 -11.07
C LEU A 373 -4.42 10.96 -12.14
N GLN A 374 -4.43 9.65 -12.03
CA GLN A 374 -5.23 8.75 -12.85
C GLN A 374 -6.24 8.02 -11.98
N VAL A 375 -7.46 7.91 -12.47
CA VAL A 375 -8.51 7.05 -11.91
C VAL A 375 -8.98 6.12 -13.02
N LYS A 376 -8.91 4.80 -12.77
CA LYS A 376 -9.26 3.79 -13.76
C LYS A 376 -10.74 3.43 -13.75
N ALA A 377 -11.21 2.93 -14.88
CA ALA A 377 -12.54 2.36 -15.07
C ALA A 377 -13.69 3.27 -14.58
N VAL A 378 -13.64 4.55 -14.92
CA VAL A 378 -14.69 5.54 -14.62
C VAL A 378 -15.87 5.36 -15.56
N ASP A 379 -17.06 5.04 -15.03
CA ASP A 379 -18.27 4.80 -15.81
C ASP A 379 -19.11 6.07 -15.97
N PHE A 380 -18.96 6.73 -17.11
CA PHE A 380 -19.73 7.91 -17.47
C PHE A 380 -21.16 7.59 -17.95
N GLY A 381 -21.52 6.31 -18.14
CA GLY A 381 -22.85 5.89 -18.55
C GLY A 381 -23.35 6.63 -19.79
N LYS A 382 -24.39 7.48 -19.64
CA LYS A 382 -25.00 8.26 -20.75
C LYS A 382 -24.33 9.60 -20.98
N GLY A 383 -23.39 10.01 -20.16
CA GLY A 383 -22.58 11.21 -20.31
C GLY A 383 -22.72 12.24 -19.21
N ALA A 384 -21.65 13.01 -19.03
CA ALA A 384 -21.56 14.14 -18.12
C ALA A 384 -21.72 15.47 -18.87
N LYS A 385 -22.04 16.54 -18.14
CA LYS A 385 -22.15 17.91 -18.66
C LYS A 385 -21.15 18.85 -18.01
N THR A 386 -20.85 18.64 -16.73
CA THR A 386 -19.97 19.50 -15.97
C THR A 386 -19.03 18.66 -15.09
N PHE A 387 -17.86 19.20 -14.82
CA PHE A 387 -16.91 18.75 -13.82
C PHE A 387 -16.89 19.75 -12.68
N GLU A 388 -16.97 19.27 -11.44
CA GLU A 388 -16.90 20.04 -10.21
C GLU A 388 -15.71 19.56 -9.39
N VAL A 389 -14.92 20.50 -8.85
CA VAL A 389 -13.79 20.24 -7.97
C VAL A 389 -13.79 21.22 -6.81
N ARG A 390 -13.43 20.75 -5.61
CA ARG A 390 -13.18 21.58 -4.44
C ARG A 390 -11.69 21.74 -4.23
N ALA A 391 -11.20 22.97 -4.28
CA ALA A 391 -9.79 23.30 -4.18
C ALA A 391 -9.54 24.52 -3.28
N ALA A 392 -8.29 24.65 -2.79
CA ALA A 392 -7.83 25.78 -1.96
C ALA A 392 -6.46 26.26 -2.42
N THR A 393 -6.25 27.58 -2.52
CA THR A 393 -4.98 28.15 -2.99
C THR A 393 -4.84 29.63 -2.70
N ILE A 394 -3.60 30.10 -2.64
CA ILE A 394 -3.24 31.53 -2.71
C ILE A 394 -2.72 31.93 -4.11
N THR A 395 -2.61 30.99 -5.02
CA THR A 395 -2.12 31.19 -6.38
C THR A 395 -3.22 30.93 -7.42
N LYS A 396 -2.91 30.29 -8.52
CA LYS A 396 -3.84 29.84 -9.57
C LYS A 396 -3.27 28.64 -10.29
N GLY A 397 -4.14 27.85 -10.92
CA GLY A 397 -3.76 26.74 -11.78
C GLY A 397 -4.93 26.30 -12.63
N LYS A 398 -4.75 25.20 -13.34
CA LYS A 398 -5.76 24.59 -14.20
C LYS A 398 -5.73 23.07 -14.03
N ILE A 399 -6.86 22.44 -14.21
CA ILE A 399 -7.01 20.99 -14.31
C ILE A 399 -7.49 20.69 -15.75
N GLU A 400 -6.64 20.03 -16.54
CA GLU A 400 -7.05 19.42 -17.79
C GLU A 400 -7.69 18.06 -17.47
N ILE A 401 -8.92 17.87 -17.94
CA ILE A 401 -9.70 16.65 -17.73
C ILE A 401 -9.56 15.82 -19.00
N ARG A 402 -8.83 14.70 -18.95
CA ARG A 402 -8.48 13.88 -20.12
C ARG A 402 -8.90 12.43 -19.94
N LEU A 403 -9.11 11.73 -21.06
CA LEU A 403 -9.50 10.32 -21.08
C LEU A 403 -8.40 9.46 -21.68
N ASP A 404 -8.24 8.28 -21.07
CA ASP A 404 -7.51 7.10 -21.53
C ASP A 404 -5.99 7.28 -21.65
N ASP A 405 -5.49 8.51 -21.74
CA ASP A 405 -4.05 8.84 -21.77
C ASP A 405 -3.81 10.27 -21.26
N LEU A 406 -2.56 10.57 -20.85
CA LEU A 406 -2.13 11.93 -20.47
C LEU A 406 -2.32 12.96 -21.58
N ASP A 407 -2.14 12.54 -22.82
CA ASP A 407 -2.35 13.33 -24.04
C ASP A 407 -3.67 12.92 -24.76
N GLY A 408 -4.50 12.11 -24.10
CA GLY A 408 -5.76 11.63 -24.63
C GLY A 408 -6.83 12.72 -24.80
N THR A 409 -8.05 12.32 -25.10
CA THR A 409 -9.16 13.24 -25.38
C THR A 409 -9.38 14.24 -24.25
N LEU A 410 -9.24 15.53 -24.54
CA LEU A 410 -9.52 16.62 -23.61
C LEU A 410 -11.04 16.84 -23.51
N LEU A 411 -11.62 16.59 -22.34
CA LEU A 411 -13.03 16.85 -22.06
C LEU A 411 -13.30 18.28 -21.66
N GLY A 412 -12.36 18.94 -20.99
CA GLY A 412 -12.50 20.30 -20.51
C GLY A 412 -11.31 20.76 -19.69
N VAL A 413 -11.30 22.04 -19.36
CA VAL A 413 -10.28 22.67 -18.51
C VAL A 413 -10.97 23.43 -17.39
N CYS A 414 -10.67 23.08 -16.15
CA CYS A 414 -11.17 23.78 -14.97
C CYS A 414 -10.11 24.77 -14.46
N ASP A 415 -10.43 26.07 -14.52
CA ASP A 415 -9.58 27.13 -13.98
C ASP A 415 -9.75 27.23 -12.47
N ILE A 416 -8.64 27.13 -11.73
CA ILE A 416 -8.57 27.31 -10.28
C ILE A 416 -7.96 28.68 -9.99
N SER A 417 -8.74 29.56 -9.36
CA SER A 417 -8.31 30.89 -8.97
C SER A 417 -8.09 31.01 -7.47
N ASN A 418 -7.37 32.05 -7.05
CA ASN A 418 -7.07 32.32 -5.65
C ASN A 418 -8.33 32.27 -4.75
N THR A 419 -8.26 31.45 -3.70
CA THR A 419 -9.34 31.29 -2.73
C THR A 419 -9.15 32.08 -1.45
N GLY A 420 -7.94 32.64 -1.24
CA GLY A 420 -7.55 33.41 -0.06
C GLY A 420 -6.72 32.62 0.96
N GLY A 421 -6.40 31.36 0.71
CA GLY A 421 -5.56 30.56 1.61
C GLY A 421 -5.47 29.11 1.18
N TRP A 422 -4.41 28.41 1.59
CA TRP A 422 -4.17 26.99 1.30
C TRP A 422 -5.22 26.05 1.92
N ASN A 423 -6.00 26.50 2.91
CA ASN A 423 -7.10 25.79 3.57
C ASN A 423 -8.43 26.55 3.46
N THR A 424 -8.51 27.53 2.54
CA THR A 424 -9.73 28.27 2.20
C THR A 424 -10.38 27.63 0.99
N TRP A 425 -11.21 26.65 1.23
CA TRP A 425 -11.79 25.79 0.21
C TRP A 425 -12.93 26.48 -0.56
N LYS A 426 -12.89 26.40 -1.89
CA LYS A 426 -13.97 26.80 -2.80
C LYS A 426 -14.24 25.72 -3.83
N THR A 427 -15.47 25.71 -4.34
CA THR A 427 -15.88 24.81 -5.42
C THR A 427 -15.76 25.55 -6.76
N PHE A 428 -15.12 24.89 -7.71
CA PHE A 428 -14.97 25.33 -9.11
C PHE A 428 -15.75 24.37 -10.00
N VAL A 429 -16.34 24.90 -11.07
CA VAL A 429 -17.14 24.12 -12.02
C VAL A 429 -16.76 24.53 -13.42
N THR A 430 -16.65 23.56 -14.32
CA THR A 430 -16.42 23.77 -15.75
C THR A 430 -17.33 22.84 -16.56
N ASP A 431 -17.76 23.31 -17.75
CA ASP A 431 -18.44 22.45 -18.71
C ASP A 431 -17.44 21.44 -19.28
N VAL A 432 -17.94 20.25 -19.62
CA VAL A 432 -17.15 19.21 -20.28
C VAL A 432 -17.82 18.74 -21.55
N GLU A 433 -17.01 18.34 -22.52
CA GLU A 433 -17.48 17.67 -23.72
C GLU A 433 -18.22 16.39 -23.36
N LYS A 434 -19.21 16.05 -24.18
CA LYS A 434 -20.03 14.86 -23.95
C LYS A 434 -19.16 13.61 -24.02
N VAL A 435 -19.18 12.84 -22.94
CA VAL A 435 -18.50 11.54 -22.80
C VAL A 435 -19.50 10.50 -22.34
N GLY A 436 -19.34 9.27 -22.76
CA GLY A 436 -20.16 8.13 -22.31
C GLY A 436 -19.35 6.85 -22.33
N GLY A 437 -19.79 5.83 -21.57
CA GLY A 437 -19.07 4.56 -21.44
C GLY A 437 -18.05 4.58 -20.30
N VAL A 438 -17.17 3.60 -20.30
CA VAL A 438 -16.13 3.42 -19.28
C VAL A 438 -14.79 3.86 -19.83
N HIS A 439 -14.11 4.74 -19.12
CA HIS A 439 -12.82 5.32 -19.50
C HIS A 439 -11.88 5.42 -18.30
N ASP A 440 -10.60 5.49 -18.55
CA ASP A 440 -9.62 5.95 -17.56
C ASP A 440 -9.61 7.49 -17.55
N LEU A 441 -9.73 8.10 -16.38
CA LEU A 441 -9.73 9.54 -16.19
C LEU A 441 -8.34 10.00 -15.74
N TYR A 442 -7.83 11.02 -16.43
CA TYR A 442 -6.61 11.73 -16.06
C TYR A 442 -6.94 13.18 -15.70
N LEU A 443 -6.58 13.60 -14.50
CA LEU A 443 -6.59 15.01 -14.09
C LEU A 443 -5.15 15.52 -14.16
N VAL A 444 -4.84 16.31 -15.17
CA VAL A 444 -3.49 16.82 -15.45
C VAL A 444 -3.41 18.29 -15.03
N PHE A 445 -2.45 18.60 -14.17
CA PHE A 445 -2.32 19.91 -13.56
C PHE A 445 -1.41 20.83 -14.38
N ARG A 446 -1.88 22.07 -14.64
CA ARG A 446 -1.17 23.06 -15.44
C ARG A 446 -1.12 24.41 -14.73
N GLY A 447 0.03 25.07 -14.77
CA GLY A 447 0.19 26.40 -14.18
C GLY A 447 1.61 26.92 -14.23
N GLY A 448 1.91 27.84 -13.33
CA GLY A 448 3.25 28.40 -13.15
C GLY A 448 4.17 27.50 -12.33
N ASP A 449 5.32 28.05 -11.96
CA ASP A 449 6.28 27.39 -11.08
C ASP A 449 5.77 27.33 -9.63
N GLY A 450 6.18 26.28 -8.90
CA GLY A 450 5.82 26.04 -7.50
C GLY A 450 4.48 25.34 -7.31
N GLU A 451 4.06 25.20 -6.06
CA GLU A 451 2.78 24.60 -5.69
C GLU A 451 1.62 25.48 -6.16
N MET A 452 0.60 24.83 -6.75
CA MET A 452 -0.52 25.54 -7.36
C MET A 452 -1.74 25.58 -6.48
N PHE A 453 -2.22 24.47 -5.98
CA PHE A 453 -3.43 24.35 -5.15
C PHE A 453 -3.49 23.02 -4.43
N ASN A 454 -4.31 22.95 -3.38
CA ASN A 454 -4.75 21.73 -2.75
C ASN A 454 -6.09 21.29 -3.33
N MET A 455 -6.36 19.99 -3.41
CA MET A 455 -7.59 19.43 -3.98
C MET A 455 -8.22 18.45 -2.99
N ASP A 456 -9.53 18.65 -2.66
CA ASP A 456 -10.28 17.87 -1.67
C ASP A 456 -11.10 16.75 -2.33
N TYR A 457 -11.96 17.10 -3.28
CA TYR A 457 -12.76 16.14 -4.01
C TYR A 457 -13.10 16.62 -5.41
N TRP A 458 -13.59 15.70 -6.21
CA TRP A 458 -14.16 15.98 -7.52
C TRP A 458 -15.41 15.15 -7.77
N ARG A 459 -16.23 15.58 -8.73
CA ARG A 459 -17.36 14.81 -9.31
C ARG A 459 -17.79 15.39 -10.64
N PHE A 460 -18.52 14.59 -11.39
CA PHE A 460 -19.21 15.03 -12.60
C PHE A 460 -20.72 15.20 -12.34
N LYS A 461 -21.38 15.96 -13.22
CA LYS A 461 -22.85 16.14 -13.22
C LYS A 461 -23.40 16.09 -14.64
#